data_35edf565264dacad244587d3aab78937
#
_entry.id   35edf565264dacad244587d3aab78937
#
_cell.length_a   1.000
_cell.length_b   1.000
_cell.length_c   1.000
_cell.angle_alpha   90.00
_cell.angle_beta   90.00
_cell.angle_gamma   90.00
#
_symmetry.space_group_name_H-M   'P 1'
#
loop_
_entity.id
_entity.type
_entity.pdbx_description
1 polymer ?
#
loop_
_entity_poly.entity_id
_entity_poly.type
_entity_poly.pdbx_seq_one_letter_code
_entity_poly.pdbx_strand_id
1 'polypeptide(L)'
;QDSLVGSEMCIRDRFIAALFIGCTSTGVQVTFDDEKSNAIKAAYDGYLANDYSWAETLYSPDIAVHINNVEAIDLDANVAGLASHHELFSDISMSHPSGGNAFIQTTNYNDDTGIWSNAWFIWKGTGKVTGVTIEVPCHVAYQWNDEGQITQTWLFSDQAPLLAEVNAAQGVAE
;
A
#
# COMPACT_ATOMS: atom_id res chain seq x y z
N GLN A 1 72.34 -40.32 -26.68
CA GLN A 1 72.62 -38.89 -26.60
C GLN A 1 71.27 -38.15 -26.49
N ASP A 2 71.19 -37.59 -25.36
CA ASP A 2 70.30 -36.49 -24.92
C ASP A 2 68.81 -36.75 -24.69
N SER A 3 68.66 -37.05 -23.50
CA SER A 3 67.42 -36.99 -22.68
C SER A 3 66.85 -35.58 -22.67
N LEU A 4 65.55 -35.45 -22.93
CA LEU A 4 64.76 -34.27 -22.53
C LEU A 4 63.65 -34.72 -21.65
N VAL A 5 63.85 -34.42 -20.39
CA VAL A 5 62.84 -34.55 -19.30
C VAL A 5 61.72 -33.56 -19.51
N GLY A 6 60.52 -34.07 -19.76
CA GLY A 6 59.30 -33.28 -19.77
C GLY A 6 58.93 -32.90 -18.35
N SER A 7 59.00 -31.59 -18.07
CA SER A 7 58.50 -31.01 -16.84
C SER A 7 56.94 -30.97 -16.86
N GLU A 8 56.34 -31.86 -16.09
CA GLU A 8 54.91 -31.81 -15.79
C GLU A 8 54.62 -30.61 -14.90
N MET A 9 54.00 -29.60 -15.49
CA MET A 9 53.58 -28.41 -14.78
C MET A 9 52.21 -28.68 -14.15
N CYS A 10 52.22 -29.08 -12.87
CA CYS A 10 50.98 -29.16 -12.07
C CYS A 10 50.34 -27.78 -11.95
N ILE A 11 49.27 -27.57 -12.70
CA ILE A 11 48.38 -26.45 -12.51
C ILE A 11 47.57 -26.76 -11.24
N ARG A 12 47.98 -26.16 -10.14
CA ARG A 12 47.16 -26.13 -8.91
C ARG A 12 45.95 -25.23 -9.20
N ASP A 13 44.81 -25.87 -9.42
CA ASP A 13 43.50 -25.18 -9.41
C ASP A 13 43.32 -24.47 -8.06
N ARG A 14 43.57 -23.19 -8.04
CA ARG A 14 43.11 -22.30 -6.97
C ARG A 14 41.64 -22.01 -7.21
N PHE A 15 40.77 -22.76 -6.55
CA PHE A 15 39.41 -22.36 -6.37
C PHE A 15 39.41 -21.03 -5.59
N ILE A 16 39.23 -19.92 -6.29
CA ILE A 16 38.87 -18.64 -5.69
C ILE A 16 37.41 -18.76 -5.33
N ALA A 17 37.12 -19.15 -4.09
CA ALA A 17 35.79 -18.94 -3.51
C ALA A 17 35.58 -17.44 -3.45
N ALA A 18 34.87 -16.89 -4.43
CA ALA A 18 34.35 -15.53 -4.37
C ALA A 18 33.32 -15.51 -3.24
N LEU A 19 33.73 -15.06 -2.08
CA LEU A 19 32.84 -14.66 -1.00
C LEU A 19 32.03 -13.45 -1.53
N PHE A 20 30.84 -13.71 -2.03
CA PHE A 20 29.83 -12.67 -2.19
C PHE A 20 29.45 -12.21 -0.77
N ILE A 21 30.18 -11.26 -0.24
CA ILE A 21 29.72 -10.46 0.88
C ILE A 21 28.58 -9.63 0.29
N GLY A 22 27.36 -10.14 0.44
CA GLY A 22 26.17 -9.36 0.17
C GLY A 22 26.25 -8.13 1.08
N CYS A 23 26.47 -6.96 0.51
CA CYS A 23 26.23 -5.71 1.23
C CYS A 23 24.78 -5.71 1.64
N THR A 24 24.47 -6.07 2.88
CA THR A 24 23.19 -5.75 3.49
C THR A 24 23.16 -4.23 3.57
N SER A 25 22.30 -3.61 2.78
CA SER A 25 22.04 -2.18 2.88
C SER A 25 21.53 -1.89 4.29
N THR A 26 22.32 -1.19 5.09
CA THR A 26 21.96 -0.80 6.47
C THR A 26 21.14 0.49 6.50
N GLY A 27 20.82 1.07 5.34
CA GLY A 27 20.05 2.30 5.22
C GLY A 27 18.58 2.07 4.93
N VAL A 28 17.81 3.15 5.00
CA VAL A 28 16.39 3.18 4.61
C VAL A 28 16.25 2.69 3.16
N GLN A 29 15.34 1.77 2.93
CA GLN A 29 15.04 1.21 1.61
C GLN A 29 13.64 1.67 1.17
N VAL A 30 13.54 2.20 -0.04
CA VAL A 30 12.27 2.60 -0.65
C VAL A 30 12.03 1.77 -1.90
N THR A 31 10.86 1.16 -2.00
CA THR A 31 10.45 0.31 -3.12
C THR A 31 9.07 0.73 -3.63
N PHE A 32 8.76 0.40 -4.90
CA PHE A 32 7.50 0.78 -5.56
C PHE A 32 6.78 -0.41 -6.19
N ASP A 33 7.45 -1.55 -6.26
CA ASP A 33 6.94 -2.78 -6.88
C ASP A 33 7.42 -4.00 -6.06
N ASP A 34 7.09 -3.98 -4.78
CA ASP A 34 7.33 -5.05 -3.83
C ASP A 34 6.01 -5.73 -3.44
N GLU A 35 6.09 -6.81 -2.67
CA GLU A 35 4.92 -7.58 -2.22
C GLU A 35 3.91 -6.70 -1.48
N LYS A 36 4.36 -5.79 -0.61
CA LYS A 36 3.50 -4.92 0.20
C LYS A 36 2.80 -3.85 -0.64
N SER A 37 3.54 -3.15 -1.51
CA SER A 37 2.95 -2.18 -2.41
C SER A 37 1.97 -2.83 -3.40
N ASN A 38 2.26 -4.06 -3.86
CA ASN A 38 1.38 -4.82 -4.74
C ASN A 38 0.13 -5.32 -4.02
N ALA A 39 0.22 -5.72 -2.74
CA ALA A 39 -0.94 -6.07 -1.93
C ALA A 39 -1.92 -4.89 -1.76
N ILE A 40 -1.40 -3.67 -1.53
CA ILE A 40 -2.25 -2.46 -1.46
C ILE A 40 -2.88 -2.16 -2.83
N LYS A 41 -2.14 -2.29 -3.94
CA LYS A 41 -2.71 -2.10 -5.29
C LYS A 41 -3.88 -3.08 -5.53
N ALA A 42 -3.69 -4.36 -5.17
CA ALA A 42 -4.74 -5.36 -5.29
C ALA A 42 -5.96 -5.06 -4.39
N ALA A 43 -5.74 -4.55 -3.18
CA ALA A 43 -6.83 -4.11 -2.30
C ALA A 43 -7.60 -2.91 -2.89
N TYR A 44 -6.92 -1.98 -3.56
CA TYR A 44 -7.57 -0.87 -4.26
C TYR A 44 -8.40 -1.36 -5.46
N ASP A 45 -7.89 -2.32 -6.22
CA ASP A 45 -8.65 -2.94 -7.31
C ASP A 45 -9.89 -3.67 -6.77
N GLY A 46 -9.77 -4.38 -5.64
CA GLY A 46 -10.89 -4.98 -4.92
C GLY A 46 -11.91 -3.94 -4.46
N TYR A 47 -11.46 -2.86 -3.83
CA TYR A 47 -12.33 -1.75 -3.43
C TYR A 47 -13.11 -1.18 -4.63
N LEU A 48 -12.44 -0.91 -5.76
CA LEU A 48 -13.10 -0.40 -6.96
C LEU A 48 -14.11 -1.40 -7.54
N ALA A 49 -13.91 -2.69 -7.33
CA ALA A 49 -14.85 -3.76 -7.70
C ALA A 49 -15.96 -3.98 -6.65
N ASN A 50 -15.99 -3.22 -5.54
CA ASN A 50 -16.86 -3.43 -4.38
C ASN A 50 -16.72 -4.84 -3.76
N ASP A 51 -15.48 -5.36 -3.76
CA ASP A 51 -15.09 -6.64 -3.15
C ASP A 51 -14.10 -6.39 -2.02
N TYR A 52 -14.44 -6.83 -0.83
CA TYR A 52 -13.66 -6.64 0.40
C TYR A 52 -13.08 -7.94 0.95
N SER A 53 -13.09 -9.02 0.19
CA SER A 53 -12.58 -10.34 0.60
C SER A 53 -11.09 -10.34 0.97
N TRP A 54 -10.34 -9.34 0.51
CA TRP A 54 -8.94 -9.12 0.84
C TRP A 54 -8.71 -8.61 2.27
N ALA A 55 -9.72 -8.00 2.90
CA ALA A 55 -9.55 -7.27 4.16
C ALA A 55 -9.07 -8.15 5.31
N GLU A 56 -9.68 -9.32 5.51
CA GLU A 56 -9.31 -10.25 6.58
C GLU A 56 -7.90 -10.86 6.43
N THR A 57 -7.35 -10.87 5.21
CA THR A 57 -6.01 -11.41 4.96
C THR A 57 -4.93 -10.33 4.99
N LEU A 58 -5.26 -9.13 4.53
CA LEU A 58 -4.32 -8.00 4.45
C LEU A 58 -4.19 -7.26 5.78
N TYR A 59 -5.28 -7.15 6.52
CA TYR A 59 -5.31 -6.44 7.79
C TYR A 59 -5.19 -7.42 8.97
N SER A 60 -4.49 -6.98 10.02
CA SER A 60 -4.50 -7.64 11.32
C SER A 60 -5.92 -7.56 11.93
N PRO A 61 -6.38 -8.59 12.66
CA PRO A 61 -7.69 -8.55 13.32
C PRO A 61 -7.89 -7.40 14.31
N ASP A 62 -6.80 -6.88 14.84
CA ASP A 62 -6.75 -5.76 15.80
C ASP A 62 -6.26 -4.45 15.17
N ILE A 63 -6.41 -4.30 13.85
CA ILE A 63 -6.00 -3.09 13.13
C ILE A 63 -6.63 -1.83 13.75
N ALA A 64 -5.83 -0.77 13.82
CA ALA A 64 -6.26 0.57 14.17
C ALA A 64 -6.37 1.45 12.91
N VAL A 65 -7.58 1.84 12.53
CA VAL A 65 -7.82 2.68 11.34
C VAL A 65 -8.14 4.11 11.78
N HIS A 66 -7.28 5.05 11.40
CA HIS A 66 -7.41 6.47 11.69
C HIS A 66 -7.85 7.24 10.42
N ILE A 67 -8.98 7.94 10.50
CA ILE A 67 -9.52 8.74 9.41
C ILE A 67 -9.60 10.21 9.88
N ASN A 68 -8.60 11.01 9.54
CA ASN A 68 -8.45 12.39 10.00
C ASN A 68 -8.60 12.56 11.53
N ASN A 69 -8.43 11.51 12.31
CA ASN A 69 -8.63 11.50 13.74
C ASN A 69 -7.57 10.65 14.44
N VAL A 70 -7.26 10.99 15.70
CA VAL A 70 -6.39 10.19 16.57
C VAL A 70 -7.12 8.98 17.15
N GLU A 71 -8.45 9.03 17.22
CA GLU A 71 -9.26 7.87 17.60
C GLU A 71 -9.39 6.92 16.42
N ALA A 72 -9.14 5.63 16.67
CA ALA A 72 -9.20 4.59 15.66
C ALA A 72 -10.59 3.94 15.63
N ILE A 73 -10.96 3.48 14.44
CA ILE A 73 -12.04 2.52 14.23
C ILE A 73 -11.44 1.13 13.94
N ASP A 74 -12.23 0.09 14.14
CA ASP A 74 -11.85 -1.30 13.87
C ASP A 74 -12.03 -1.69 12.39
N LEU A 75 -11.70 -2.95 12.08
CA LEU A 75 -11.80 -3.48 10.73
C LEU A 75 -13.23 -3.46 10.18
N ASP A 76 -14.20 -3.89 10.99
CA ASP A 76 -15.59 -4.00 10.56
C ASP A 76 -16.17 -2.62 10.22
N ALA A 77 -15.91 -1.62 11.06
CA ALA A 77 -16.34 -0.24 10.83
C ALA A 77 -15.64 0.35 9.58
N ASN A 78 -14.36 0.04 9.35
CA ASN A 78 -13.64 0.47 8.16
C ASN A 78 -14.25 -0.13 6.89
N VAL A 79 -14.48 -1.44 6.85
CA VAL A 79 -15.07 -2.13 5.69
C VAL A 79 -16.48 -1.61 5.42
N ALA A 80 -17.29 -1.42 6.46
CA ALA A 80 -18.62 -0.83 6.32
C ALA A 80 -18.57 0.60 5.74
N GLY A 81 -17.61 1.42 6.18
CA GLY A 81 -17.37 2.75 5.64
C GLY A 81 -16.99 2.72 4.15
N LEU A 82 -16.08 1.83 3.76
CA LEU A 82 -15.68 1.65 2.35
C LEU A 82 -16.87 1.18 1.48
N ALA A 83 -17.69 0.24 1.98
CA ALA A 83 -18.87 -0.25 1.28
C ALA A 83 -19.91 0.87 1.08
N SER A 84 -20.09 1.74 2.06
CA SER A 84 -21.01 2.87 1.98
C SER A 84 -20.68 3.84 0.83
N HIS A 85 -19.42 3.95 0.42
CA HIS A 85 -19.05 4.74 -0.76
C HIS A 85 -19.76 4.22 -2.01
N HIS A 86 -19.82 2.90 -2.20
CA HIS A 86 -20.50 2.29 -3.36
C HIS A 86 -22.04 2.36 -3.25
N GLU A 87 -22.59 2.53 -2.05
CA GLU A 87 -24.01 2.80 -1.87
C GLU A 87 -24.37 4.22 -2.26
N LEU A 88 -23.51 5.18 -1.92
CA LEU A 88 -23.76 6.62 -2.07
C LEU A 88 -23.24 7.20 -3.40
N PHE A 89 -22.20 6.62 -3.97
CA PHE A 89 -21.54 7.16 -5.17
C PHE A 89 -21.56 6.16 -6.33
N SER A 90 -21.58 6.67 -7.55
CA SER A 90 -21.28 5.97 -8.80
C SER A 90 -19.97 6.47 -9.39
N ASP A 91 -19.48 5.75 -10.43
CA ASP A 91 -18.29 6.13 -11.19
C ASP A 91 -17.04 6.36 -10.32
N ILE A 92 -16.90 5.52 -9.25
CA ILE A 92 -15.78 5.62 -8.33
C ILE A 92 -14.50 5.25 -9.06
N SER A 93 -13.47 6.08 -8.87
CA SER A 93 -12.13 5.83 -9.41
C SER A 93 -11.07 6.38 -8.47
N MET A 94 -9.86 5.82 -8.58
CA MET A 94 -8.66 6.25 -7.86
C MET A 94 -7.53 6.45 -8.87
N SER A 95 -6.95 7.64 -8.90
CA SER A 95 -5.90 7.97 -9.87
C SER A 95 -4.79 8.80 -9.23
N HIS A 96 -3.60 8.75 -9.80
CA HIS A 96 -2.53 9.69 -9.42
C HIS A 96 -2.84 11.10 -10.00
N PRO A 97 -2.49 12.19 -9.30
CA PRO A 97 -2.73 13.57 -9.80
C PRO A 97 -2.13 13.84 -11.18
N SER A 98 -1.06 13.14 -11.56
CA SER A 98 -0.44 13.26 -12.89
C SER A 98 -0.97 12.24 -13.90
N GLY A 99 -2.05 11.54 -13.58
CA GLY A 99 -2.65 10.46 -14.40
C GLY A 99 -2.08 9.07 -14.07
N GLY A 100 -2.85 8.04 -14.42
CA GLY A 100 -2.53 6.65 -14.07
C GLY A 100 -3.07 6.23 -12.70
N ASN A 101 -2.64 5.07 -12.23
CA ASN A 101 -3.08 4.49 -10.95
C ASN A 101 -2.52 5.26 -9.74
N ALA A 102 -3.09 5.00 -8.56
CA ALA A 102 -2.56 5.52 -7.30
C ALA A 102 -1.05 5.30 -7.18
N PHE A 103 -0.34 6.31 -6.69
CA PHE A 103 1.09 6.18 -6.41
C PHE A 103 1.28 5.51 -5.05
N ILE A 104 1.98 4.39 -5.01
CA ILE A 104 2.22 3.62 -3.78
C ILE A 104 3.71 3.33 -3.67
N GLN A 105 4.27 3.59 -2.49
CA GLN A 105 5.64 3.23 -2.16
C GLN A 105 5.70 2.52 -0.80
N THR A 106 6.63 1.59 -0.64
CA THR A 106 6.96 0.97 0.64
C THR A 106 8.34 1.43 1.10
N THR A 107 8.45 1.79 2.36
CA THR A 107 9.69 2.20 3.01
C THR A 107 10.01 1.26 4.16
N ASN A 108 11.16 0.60 4.10
CA ASN A 108 11.74 -0.12 5.23
C ASN A 108 12.79 0.78 5.89
N TYR A 109 12.55 1.18 7.13
CA TYR A 109 13.44 2.07 7.88
C TYR A 109 14.64 1.31 8.46
N ASN A 110 14.59 -0.03 8.51
CA ASN A 110 15.61 -0.90 9.11
C ASN A 110 15.93 -0.57 10.59
N ASP A 111 14.98 -0.03 11.29
CA ASP A 111 15.02 0.31 12.72
C ASP A 111 13.65 0.06 13.38
N ASP A 112 13.46 0.52 14.62
CA ASP A 112 12.22 0.37 15.38
C ASP A 112 11.01 1.08 14.74
N THR A 113 11.20 1.93 13.74
CA THR A 113 10.11 2.53 12.95
C THR A 113 9.40 1.48 12.10
N GLY A 114 10.11 0.41 11.71
CA GLY A 114 9.57 -0.72 10.96
C GLY A 114 9.32 -0.43 9.49
N ILE A 115 8.29 -1.06 8.94
CA ILE A 115 7.94 -0.96 7.52
C ILE A 115 6.63 -0.21 7.37
N TRP A 116 6.65 0.79 6.48
CA TRP A 116 5.50 1.60 6.14
C TRP A 116 5.30 1.66 4.63
N SER A 117 4.04 1.53 4.19
CA SER A 117 3.66 1.89 2.83
C SER A 117 2.86 3.18 2.83
N ASN A 118 3.05 4.00 1.80
CA ASN A 118 2.34 5.25 1.64
C ASN A 118 1.69 5.27 0.26
N ALA A 119 0.44 5.73 0.21
CA ALA A 119 -0.33 5.86 -1.02
C ALA A 119 -0.82 7.30 -1.18
N TRP A 120 -0.73 7.83 -2.41
CA TRP A 120 -1.28 9.12 -2.81
C TRP A 120 -2.16 8.93 -4.04
N PHE A 121 -3.39 9.43 -3.96
CA PHE A 121 -4.34 9.34 -5.06
C PHE A 121 -5.40 10.44 -4.97
N ILE A 122 -6.08 10.68 -6.08
CA ILE A 122 -7.36 11.40 -6.13
C ILE A 122 -8.46 10.34 -6.12
N TRP A 123 -9.27 10.33 -5.08
CA TRP A 123 -10.52 9.60 -5.07
C TRP A 123 -11.58 10.44 -5.78
N LYS A 124 -12.33 9.84 -6.69
CA LYS A 124 -13.40 10.48 -7.45
C LYS A 124 -14.64 9.62 -7.39
N GLY A 125 -15.80 10.27 -7.25
CA GLY A 125 -17.11 9.63 -7.32
C GLY A 125 -18.19 10.64 -7.65
N THR A 126 -19.32 10.16 -8.18
CA THR A 126 -20.50 10.97 -8.47
C THR A 126 -21.60 10.60 -7.47
N GLY A 127 -22.04 11.54 -6.67
CA GLY A 127 -23.10 11.34 -5.68
C GLY A 127 -24.40 10.90 -6.34
N LYS A 128 -25.01 9.83 -5.85
CA LYS A 128 -26.25 9.27 -6.44
C LYS A 128 -27.49 10.10 -6.10
N VAL A 129 -27.44 10.87 -5.03
CA VAL A 129 -28.54 11.75 -4.59
C VAL A 129 -28.36 13.15 -5.19
N THR A 130 -27.17 13.73 -5.01
CA THR A 130 -26.90 15.10 -5.46
C THR A 130 -26.58 15.21 -6.94
N GLY A 131 -26.09 14.14 -7.58
CA GLY A 131 -25.55 14.16 -8.94
C GLY A 131 -24.22 14.91 -9.07
N VAL A 132 -23.61 15.34 -7.94
CA VAL A 132 -22.38 16.10 -7.95
C VAL A 132 -21.19 15.14 -8.05
N THR A 133 -20.28 15.37 -9.01
CA THR A 133 -19.01 14.67 -9.08
C THR A 133 -17.99 15.38 -8.20
N ILE A 134 -17.37 14.65 -7.29
CA ILE A 134 -16.35 15.17 -6.39
C ILE A 134 -14.99 14.51 -6.66
N GLU A 135 -13.93 15.24 -6.39
CA GLU A 135 -12.54 14.76 -6.45
C GLU A 135 -11.85 15.13 -5.13
N VAL A 136 -11.33 14.12 -4.44
CA VAL A 136 -10.75 14.28 -3.09
C VAL A 136 -9.32 13.78 -3.10
N PRO A 137 -8.33 14.65 -2.87
CA PRO A 137 -6.95 14.21 -2.65
C PRO A 137 -6.84 13.38 -1.37
N CYS A 138 -6.23 12.22 -1.46
CA CYS A 138 -6.05 11.30 -0.35
C CYS A 138 -4.58 10.94 -0.17
N HIS A 139 -4.16 10.86 1.08
CA HIS A 139 -2.92 10.23 1.50
C HIS A 139 -3.23 9.18 2.56
N VAL A 140 -2.72 7.96 2.36
CA VAL A 140 -2.87 6.87 3.34
C VAL A 140 -1.51 6.32 3.67
N ALA A 141 -1.20 6.23 4.97
CA ALA A 141 -0.04 5.49 5.47
C ALA A 141 -0.48 4.17 6.08
N TYR A 142 0.28 3.10 5.84
CA TYR A 142 0.02 1.74 6.29
C TYR A 142 1.24 1.22 7.04
N GLN A 143 1.08 0.82 8.30
CA GLN A 143 2.12 0.16 9.08
C GLN A 143 2.00 -1.35 8.98
N TRP A 144 3.11 -2.04 8.76
CA TRP A 144 3.17 -3.49 8.60
C TRP A 144 3.78 -4.16 9.82
N ASN A 145 3.26 -5.35 10.18
CA ASN A 145 3.92 -6.26 11.10
C ASN A 145 4.86 -7.23 10.38
N ASP A 146 5.53 -8.08 11.16
CA ASP A 146 6.46 -9.09 10.63
C ASP A 146 5.74 -10.25 9.92
N GLU A 147 4.46 -10.46 10.20
CA GLU A 147 3.59 -11.45 9.54
C GLU A 147 3.10 -10.98 8.16
N GLY A 148 3.42 -9.74 7.76
CA GLY A 148 3.01 -9.17 6.48
C GLY A 148 1.57 -8.65 6.47
N GLN A 149 1.00 -8.34 7.64
CA GLN A 149 -0.30 -7.72 7.77
C GLN A 149 -0.19 -6.25 8.16
N ILE A 150 -1.18 -5.45 7.79
CA ILE A 150 -1.30 -4.05 8.17
C ILE A 150 -1.95 -3.97 9.56
N THR A 151 -1.26 -3.32 10.50
CA THR A 151 -1.71 -3.15 11.90
C THR A 151 -2.26 -1.77 12.18
N GLN A 152 -1.90 -0.79 11.35
CA GLN A 152 -2.35 0.58 11.51
C GLN A 152 -2.48 1.27 10.16
N THR A 153 -3.50 2.12 10.01
CA THR A 153 -3.62 3.02 8.87
C THR A 153 -3.93 4.43 9.30
N TRP A 154 -3.43 5.40 8.53
CA TRP A 154 -3.71 6.82 8.69
C TRP A 154 -4.16 7.40 7.36
N LEU A 155 -5.44 7.73 7.24
CA LEU A 155 -6.01 8.43 6.09
C LEU A 155 -6.10 9.93 6.39
N PHE A 156 -5.57 10.71 5.47
CA PHE A 156 -5.72 12.18 5.45
C PHE A 156 -6.38 12.59 4.13
N SER A 157 -7.55 13.21 4.23
CA SER A 157 -8.32 13.69 3.07
C SER A 157 -9.37 14.71 3.52
N ASP A 158 -9.87 15.51 2.60
CA ASP A 158 -11.03 16.36 2.87
C ASP A 158 -12.32 15.53 2.82
N GLN A 159 -12.95 15.34 3.96
CA GLN A 159 -14.20 14.58 4.07
C GLN A 159 -15.46 15.43 3.81
N ALA A 160 -15.36 16.76 3.74
CA ALA A 160 -16.52 17.62 3.60
C ALA A 160 -17.35 17.34 2.34
N PRO A 161 -16.75 17.10 1.13
CA PRO A 161 -17.52 16.76 -0.05
C PRO A 161 -18.27 15.42 0.06
N LEU A 162 -17.71 14.42 0.75
CA LEU A 162 -18.37 13.13 0.99
C LEU A 162 -19.54 13.30 1.96
N LEU A 163 -19.34 14.08 3.02
CA LEU A 163 -20.39 14.36 4.03
C LEU A 163 -21.58 15.08 3.42
N ALA A 164 -21.39 15.93 2.41
CA ALA A 164 -22.51 16.59 1.71
C ALA A 164 -23.45 15.57 1.04
N GLU A 165 -22.90 14.52 0.39
CA GLU A 165 -23.72 13.44 -0.18
C GLU A 165 -24.41 12.61 0.91
N VAL A 166 -23.70 12.29 2.01
CA VAL A 166 -24.28 11.58 3.17
C VAL A 166 -25.46 12.34 3.74
N ASN A 167 -25.29 13.64 3.96
CA ASN A 167 -26.35 14.51 4.48
C ASN A 167 -27.57 14.58 3.53
N ALA A 168 -27.31 14.71 2.24
CA ALA A 168 -28.36 14.70 1.22
C ALA A 168 -29.12 13.37 1.21
N ALA A 169 -28.45 12.24 1.35
CA ALA A 169 -29.04 10.90 1.39
C ALA A 169 -29.90 10.71 2.66
N GLN A 170 -29.53 11.37 3.77
CA GLN A 170 -30.29 11.35 5.04
C GLN A 170 -31.40 12.39 5.11
N GLY A 171 -31.54 13.25 4.08
CA GLY A 171 -32.53 14.35 4.08
C GLY A 171 -32.21 15.46 5.08
N VAL A 172 -30.96 15.59 5.50
CA VAL A 172 -30.46 16.66 6.37
C VAL A 172 -30.21 17.88 5.48
N ALA A 173 -31.01 18.96 5.69
CA ALA A 173 -30.73 20.22 4.98
C ALA A 173 -29.46 20.88 5.53
N GLU A 174 -28.65 21.47 4.63
CA GLU A 174 -27.52 22.32 5.00
C GLU A 174 -27.94 23.57 5.76
#